data_1a8674d32e900c9f5b6bd078e26beddf
#
_entry.id   1a8674d32e900c9f5b6bd078e26beddf
#
_cell.length_a   1.000
_cell.length_b   1.000
_cell.length_c   1.000
_cell.angle_alpha   90.00
_cell.angle_beta   90.00
_cell.angle_gamma   90.00
#
_symmetry.space_group_name_H-M   'P 1'
#
loop_
_entity.id
_entity.type
_entity.pdbx_description
1 polymer ?
#
loop_
_entity_poly.entity_id
_entity_poly.type
_entity_poly.pdbx_seq_one_letter_code
_entity_poly.pdbx_strand_id
1 'polypeptide(L)' 'MALVTIKEMLEKARREKYCVGAFDASNLEMGQKIIEAAEEKKSPVIIMGLMVDLQGDMLDYWLYGMKKMAEKASV' A
#
# COMPACT_ATOMS: atom_id res chain seq x y z
N MET A 1 1.14 -13.43 2.47
CA MET A 1 2.16 -12.43 2.73
C MET A 1 1.83 -11.15 2.01
N ALA A 2 1.87 -10.10 2.72
CA ALA A 2 1.29 -8.89 2.23
C ALA A 2 2.26 -7.91 1.58
N LEU A 3 3.49 -7.85 2.03
CA LEU A 3 4.46 -6.89 1.47
C LEU A 3 5.31 -7.56 0.40
N VAL A 4 5.13 -7.14 -0.84
CA VAL A 4 5.86 -7.68 -1.99
C VAL A 4 6.48 -6.55 -2.81
N THR A 5 7.36 -6.89 -3.74
CA THR A 5 7.94 -5.87 -4.61
C THR A 5 6.93 -5.46 -5.68
N ILE A 6 7.04 -4.22 -6.13
CA ILE A 6 6.19 -3.71 -7.22
C ILE A 6 6.40 -4.54 -8.49
N LYS A 7 7.65 -4.94 -8.74
CA LYS A 7 7.96 -5.75 -9.91
C LYS A 7 7.16 -7.06 -9.93
N GLU A 8 7.19 -7.80 -8.83
CA GLU A 8 6.46 -9.06 -8.74
C GLU A 8 4.96 -8.85 -8.89
N MET A 9 4.43 -7.84 -8.22
CA MET A 9 3.00 -7.53 -8.25
C MET A 9 2.54 -7.19 -9.67
N LEU A 10 3.28 -6.34 -10.37
CA LEU A 10 2.91 -5.90 -11.71
C LEU A 10 3.12 -6.98 -12.77
N GLU A 11 4.14 -7.82 -12.61
CA GLU A 11 4.33 -8.94 -13.51
C GLU A 11 3.15 -9.92 -13.44
N LYS A 12 2.70 -10.21 -12.23
CA LYS A 12 1.53 -11.07 -12.03
C LYS A 12 0.28 -10.43 -12.61
N ALA A 13 0.09 -9.13 -12.37
CA ALA A 13 -1.05 -8.40 -12.90
C ALA A 13 -1.08 -8.45 -14.43
N ARG A 14 0.08 -8.29 -15.05
CA ARG A 14 0.18 -8.35 -16.50
C ARG A 14 -0.16 -9.74 -17.04
N ARG A 15 0.35 -10.78 -16.39
CA ARG A 15 0.07 -12.16 -16.82
C ARG A 15 -1.41 -12.50 -16.70
N GLU A 16 -2.03 -12.07 -15.61
CA GLU A 16 -3.43 -12.39 -15.30
C GLU A 16 -4.41 -11.33 -15.79
N LYS A 17 -3.89 -10.29 -16.44
CA LYS A 17 -4.68 -9.25 -17.12
C LYS A 17 -5.64 -8.48 -16.21
N TYR A 18 -5.09 -7.96 -15.10
CA TYR A 18 -5.84 -7.04 -14.23
C TYR A 18 -4.99 -5.82 -13.90
N CYS A 19 -5.64 -4.78 -13.37
CA CYS A 19 -4.95 -3.57 -12.94
C CYS A 19 -4.79 -3.55 -11.43
N VAL A 20 -3.71 -2.95 -10.96
CA VAL A 20 -3.48 -2.74 -9.54
C VAL A 20 -3.70 -1.25 -9.24
N GLY A 21 -4.60 -0.96 -8.32
CA GLY A 21 -4.85 0.42 -7.91
C GLY A 21 -3.68 0.97 -7.10
N ALA A 22 -3.37 2.25 -7.30
CA ALA A 22 -2.34 2.95 -6.54
C ALA A 22 -2.99 4.19 -5.91
N PHE A 23 -2.98 4.26 -4.58
CA PHE A 23 -3.71 5.28 -3.86
C PHE A 23 -2.82 6.08 -2.91
N ASP A 24 -3.00 7.39 -2.88
CA ASP A 24 -2.27 8.24 -1.95
C ASP A 24 -2.88 8.14 -0.56
N ALA A 25 -2.01 8.02 0.44
CA ALA A 25 -2.43 8.02 1.84
C ALA A 25 -1.66 9.12 2.56
N SER A 26 -2.33 10.22 2.89
CA SER A 26 -1.70 11.35 3.58
C SER A 26 -1.41 11.05 5.04
N ASN A 27 -2.14 10.13 5.65
CA ASN A 27 -1.95 9.76 7.04
C ASN A 27 -2.17 8.26 7.23
N LEU A 28 -1.88 7.77 8.44
CA LEU A 28 -1.97 6.34 8.73
C LEU A 28 -3.40 5.83 8.69
N GLU A 29 -4.38 6.66 9.05
CA GLU A 29 -5.78 6.25 9.02
C GLU A 29 -6.25 5.98 7.60
N MET A 30 -5.85 6.82 6.65
CA MET A 30 -6.16 6.61 5.25
C MET A 30 -5.53 5.31 4.74
N GLY A 31 -4.26 5.08 5.10
CA GLY A 31 -3.57 3.85 4.73
C GLY A 31 -4.26 2.61 5.28
N GLN A 32 -4.69 2.68 6.54
CA GLN A 32 -5.40 1.58 7.17
C GLN A 32 -6.69 1.23 6.42
N LYS A 33 -7.45 2.25 6.04
CA LYS A 33 -8.70 2.04 5.32
C LYS A 33 -8.47 1.48 3.91
N ILE A 34 -7.42 1.92 3.24
CA ILE A 34 -7.06 1.38 1.93
C ILE A 34 -6.72 -0.11 2.06
N ILE A 35 -5.95 -0.47 3.07
CA ILE A 35 -5.58 -1.87 3.29
C ILE A 35 -6.79 -2.72 3.65
N GLU A 36 -7.68 -2.20 4.52
CA GLU A 36 -8.91 -2.90 4.87
C GLU A 36 -9.78 -3.17 3.64
N ALA A 37 -9.91 -2.17 2.76
CA ALA A 37 -10.68 -2.33 1.54
C ALA A 37 -10.04 -3.37 0.61
N ALA A 38 -8.71 -3.36 0.51
CA ALA A 38 -7.98 -4.33 -0.29
C ALA A 38 -8.19 -5.75 0.24
N GLU A 39 -8.14 -5.92 1.56
CA GLU A 39 -8.37 -7.22 2.18
C GLU A 39 -9.80 -7.71 1.94
N GLU A 40 -10.78 -6.81 2.09
CA GLU A 40 -12.19 -7.15 1.84
C GLU A 40 -12.40 -7.63 0.41
N LYS A 41 -11.76 -6.99 -0.53
CA LYS A 41 -11.88 -7.34 -1.95
C LYS A 41 -10.85 -8.39 -2.39
N LYS A 42 -9.99 -8.84 -1.50
CA LYS A 42 -8.92 -9.80 -1.79
C LYS A 42 -8.08 -9.39 -2.98
N SER A 43 -7.74 -8.10 -3.03
CA SER A 43 -7.00 -7.51 -4.15
C SER A 43 -5.73 -6.83 -3.67
N PRO A 44 -4.61 -6.97 -4.39
CA PRO A 44 -3.40 -6.24 -4.03
C PRO A 44 -3.58 -4.75 -4.33
N VAL A 45 -2.80 -3.93 -3.66
CA VAL A 45 -2.89 -2.48 -3.77
C VAL A 45 -1.51 -1.86 -3.59
N ILE A 46 -1.30 -0.70 -4.19
CA ILE A 46 -0.09 0.10 -3.99
C ILE A 46 -0.50 1.34 -3.19
N ILE A 47 0.20 1.58 -2.08
CA ILE A 47 -0.02 2.77 -1.26
C ILE A 47 1.11 3.74 -1.53
N MET A 48 0.77 4.98 -1.87
CA MET A 48 1.73 6.03 -2.18
C MET A 48 1.67 7.14 -1.14
N GLY A 49 2.77 7.87 -1.00
CA GLY A 49 2.84 9.04 -0.15
C GLY A 49 3.20 10.26 -0.96
N LEU A 50 2.65 11.41 -0.59
CA LEU A 50 2.96 12.69 -1.23
C LEU A 50 4.04 13.42 -0.44
N MET A 51 5.04 13.96 -1.13
CA MET A 51 6.14 14.67 -0.49
C MET A 51 5.68 15.89 0.30
N VAL A 52 4.62 16.56 -0.14
CA VAL A 52 4.11 17.73 0.57
C VAL A 52 3.57 17.36 1.95
N ASP A 53 3.09 16.13 2.12
CA ASP A 53 2.54 15.66 3.38
C ASP A 53 3.58 14.95 4.25
N LEU A 54 4.70 14.54 3.66
CA LEU A 54 5.69 13.68 4.31
C LEU A 54 7.05 14.35 4.40
N GLN A 55 7.13 15.41 5.20
CA GLN A 55 8.37 16.16 5.41
C GLN A 55 8.94 15.90 6.79
N GLY A 56 10.27 15.88 6.89
CA GLY A 56 10.95 15.70 8.16
C GLY A 56 10.63 14.34 8.79
N ASP A 57 10.35 14.36 10.09
CA ASP A 57 10.09 13.12 10.82
C ASP A 57 8.79 12.43 10.41
N MET A 58 7.88 13.14 9.79
CA MET A 58 6.62 12.55 9.36
C MET A 58 6.83 11.46 8.31
N LEU A 59 7.84 11.60 7.46
CA LEU A 59 8.17 10.56 6.48
C LEU A 59 8.51 9.24 7.18
N ASP A 60 9.33 9.31 8.24
CA ASP A 60 9.73 8.11 8.98
C ASP A 60 8.54 7.45 9.66
N TYR A 61 7.66 8.25 10.27
CA TYR A 61 6.47 7.73 10.92
C TYR A 61 5.53 7.08 9.92
N TRP A 62 5.34 7.71 8.76
CA TRP A 62 4.50 7.18 7.71
C TRP A 62 5.04 5.85 7.19
N LEU A 63 6.34 5.80 6.87
CA LEU A 63 6.98 4.60 6.37
C LEU A 63 6.88 3.44 7.37
N TYR A 64 7.17 3.72 8.64
CA TYR A 64 7.10 2.69 9.67
C TYR A 64 5.69 2.14 9.82
N GLY A 65 4.71 3.03 9.94
CA GLY A 65 3.32 2.63 10.11
C GLY A 65 2.76 1.88 8.91
N MET A 66 3.02 2.37 7.70
CA MET A 66 2.54 1.71 6.49
C MET A 66 3.18 0.34 6.30
N LYS A 67 4.48 0.23 6.56
CA LYS A 67 5.16 -1.05 6.47
C LYS A 67 4.58 -2.06 7.44
N LYS A 68 4.33 -1.64 8.69
CA LYS A 68 3.73 -2.51 9.70
C LYS A 68 2.35 -2.98 9.29
N MET A 69 1.52 -2.07 8.78
CA MET A 69 0.18 -2.44 8.32
C MET A 69 0.24 -3.39 7.11
N ALA A 70 1.15 -3.12 6.17
CA ALA A 70 1.29 -3.97 5.00
C ALA A 70 1.75 -5.38 5.38
N GLU A 71 2.68 -5.50 6.31
CA GLU A 71 3.18 -6.81 6.76
C GLU A 71 2.08 -7.66 7.39
N LYS A 72 1.11 -7.02 8.03
CA LYS A 72 0.00 -7.71 8.69
C LYS A 72 -1.18 -7.99 7.77
N ALA A 73 -1.22 -7.36 6.61
CA ALA A 73 -2.34 -7.53 5.69
C ALA A 73 -2.37 -8.95 5.10
N SER A 74 -3.55 -9.40 4.74
CA SER A 74 -3.76 -10.74 4.18
C SER A 74 -3.63 -10.81 2.66
N VAL A 75 -3.47 -9.67 2.00
CA VAL A 75 -3.38 -9.60 0.54
C VAL A 75 -2.02 -9.15 0.04
#